data_3d7b85cb987c56e8ae37a1bb2b232b1c
#
_entry.id   3d7b85cb987c56e8ae37a1bb2b232b1c
#
_cell.length_a   1.000
_cell.length_b   1.000
_cell.length_c   1.000
_cell.angle_alpha   90.00
_cell.angle_beta   90.00
_cell.angle_gamma   90.00
#
_symmetry.space_group_name_H-M   'P 1'
#
loop_
_entity.id
_entity.type
_entity.pdbx_description
1 polymer ?
#
loop_
_entity_poly.entity_id
_entity_poly.type
_entity_poly.pdbx_seq_one_letter_code
_entity_poly.pdbx_strand_id
1 'polypeptide(L)'
;PEFVLDEGSYLLWKEPKKDHIYTVGVDIAEGVGENATAVQILDITDLTNIEQVATYHSNKISPYKFTAKLHEILQHWGSPAVAIERNNCGAQVVDNILNQFGYTNLVNFAPSNNKSTKYDTRNGVVAHTNTKYKGVMNMRYWVNQLNVIRFNDVHTINELKSFVRYPNGTWAAKRDGGSLDDRVMSLMWALIVLENTVTERYYEITEYDDNQRPLAL
;
A
#
# COMPACT_ATOMS: atom_id res chain seq x y z
N PRO A 1 10.10 7.64 17.16
CA PRO A 1 11.18 6.72 17.54
C PRO A 1 11.47 5.73 16.42
N GLU A 2 12.71 5.29 16.30
CA GLU A 2 13.17 4.31 15.33
C GLU A 2 13.55 3.02 16.08
N PHE A 3 13.09 1.89 15.54
CA PHE A 3 13.43 0.58 16.06
C PHE A 3 14.03 -0.27 14.93
N VAL A 4 15.05 -1.07 15.23
CA VAL A 4 15.56 -2.07 14.30
C VAL A 4 14.79 -3.35 14.51
N LEU A 5 14.05 -3.77 13.47
CA LEU A 5 13.27 -5.01 13.46
C LEU A 5 13.76 -5.90 12.33
N ASP A 6 14.30 -7.06 12.66
CA ASP A 6 14.71 -8.07 11.69
C ASP A 6 15.49 -7.48 10.48
N GLU A 7 16.65 -6.93 10.75
CA GLU A 7 17.54 -6.33 9.75
C GLU A 7 16.95 -5.11 9.01
N GLY A 8 15.88 -4.50 9.56
CA GLY A 8 15.21 -3.33 9.00
C GLY A 8 15.02 -2.21 10.00
N SER A 9 14.62 -1.05 9.50
CA SER A 9 14.25 0.12 10.28
C SER A 9 12.73 0.25 10.32
N TYR A 10 12.15 0.22 11.50
CA TYR A 10 10.75 0.49 11.75
C TYR A 10 10.61 1.86 12.42
N LEU A 11 10.02 2.79 11.68
CA LEU A 11 9.75 4.13 12.19
C LEU A 11 8.29 4.20 12.61
N LEU A 12 8.05 4.49 13.88
CA LEU A 12 6.72 4.59 14.48
C LEU A 12 6.52 6.00 15.03
N TRP A 13 5.61 6.76 14.44
CA TRP A 13 5.26 8.12 14.89
C TRP A 13 4.03 8.14 15.79
N LYS A 14 3.08 7.23 15.56
CA LYS A 14 1.88 7.09 16.38
C LYS A 14 1.55 5.63 16.61
N GLU A 15 1.13 5.32 17.82
CA GLU A 15 0.57 4.01 18.15
C GLU A 15 -0.85 3.85 17.57
N PRO A 16 -1.26 2.62 17.24
CA PRO A 16 -2.61 2.35 16.78
C PRO A 16 -3.63 2.74 17.84
N LYS A 17 -4.74 3.31 17.40
CA LYS A 17 -5.86 3.70 18.25
C LYS A 17 -7.08 2.87 17.94
N LYS A 18 -7.87 2.60 18.96
CA LYS A 18 -9.20 1.99 18.81
C LYS A 18 -10.08 2.89 17.91
N ASP A 19 -10.87 2.27 17.07
CA ASP A 19 -11.83 2.94 16.16
C ASP A 19 -11.17 3.81 15.06
N HIS A 20 -9.84 3.75 14.92
CA HIS A 20 -9.13 4.30 13.78
C HIS A 20 -9.03 3.28 12.63
N ILE A 21 -8.94 3.80 11.43
CA ILE A 21 -8.86 3.01 10.20
C ILE A 21 -7.52 3.23 9.55
N TYR A 22 -6.85 2.12 9.29
CA TYR A 22 -5.51 2.11 8.71
C TYR A 22 -5.50 1.42 7.36
N THR A 23 -4.64 1.88 6.46
CA THR A 23 -4.32 1.20 5.22
C THR A 23 -2.83 0.90 5.16
N VAL A 24 -2.49 -0.24 4.56
CA VAL A 24 -1.12 -0.70 4.46
C VAL A 24 -0.77 -1.01 3.01
N GLY A 25 0.38 -0.54 2.57
CA GLY A 25 0.95 -0.88 1.28
C GLY A 25 2.34 -1.47 1.45
N VAL A 26 2.64 -2.51 0.67
CA VAL A 26 3.88 -3.29 0.77
C VAL A 26 4.50 -3.47 -0.60
N ASP A 27 5.76 -3.11 -0.71
CA ASP A 27 6.65 -3.42 -1.82
C ASP A 27 7.72 -4.39 -1.36
N ILE A 28 7.99 -5.46 -2.13
CA ILE A 28 8.82 -6.59 -1.70
C ILE A 28 10.07 -6.69 -2.56
N ALA A 29 11.23 -6.70 -1.89
CA ALA A 29 12.52 -6.98 -2.51
C ALA A 29 13.10 -8.33 -2.06
N GLU A 30 14.12 -8.79 -2.79
CA GLU A 30 14.78 -10.08 -2.54
C GLU A 30 15.70 -10.08 -1.30
N GLY A 31 16.04 -8.90 -0.76
CA GLY A 31 16.92 -8.77 0.40
C GLY A 31 18.41 -8.95 0.06
N VAL A 32 18.81 -8.70 -1.18
CA VAL A 32 20.20 -8.84 -1.68
C VAL A 32 20.98 -7.51 -1.69
N GLY A 33 20.40 -6.45 -1.14
CA GLY A 33 21.09 -5.18 -0.89
C GLY A 33 20.87 -4.08 -1.93
N GLU A 34 20.26 -4.38 -3.10
CA GLU A 34 20.00 -3.38 -4.16
C GLU A 34 18.69 -2.64 -3.92
N ASN A 35 17.57 -3.35 -3.95
CA ASN A 35 16.24 -2.81 -3.63
C ASN A 35 15.85 -3.18 -2.20
N ALA A 36 14.90 -2.46 -1.63
CA ALA A 36 14.45 -2.71 -0.28
C ALA A 36 12.98 -3.12 -0.22
N THR A 37 12.67 -4.01 0.70
CA THR A 37 11.30 -4.25 1.14
C THR A 37 10.83 -3.03 1.94
N ALA A 38 9.71 -2.45 1.54
CA ALA A 38 9.15 -1.27 2.17
C ALA A 38 7.68 -1.47 2.56
N VAL A 39 7.29 -0.92 3.71
CA VAL A 39 5.89 -0.88 4.17
C VAL A 39 5.53 0.56 4.50
N GLN A 40 4.34 0.98 4.07
CA GLN A 40 3.72 2.25 4.44
C GLN A 40 2.41 2.00 5.18
N ILE A 41 2.22 2.68 6.30
CA ILE A 41 1.00 2.61 7.10
C ILE A 41 0.42 4.00 7.23
N LEU A 42 -0.82 4.16 6.77
CA LEU A 42 -1.54 5.42 6.81
C LEU A 42 -2.76 5.31 7.71
N ASP A 43 -2.96 6.30 8.57
CA ASP A 43 -4.22 6.54 9.27
C ASP A 43 -5.13 7.32 8.32
N ILE A 44 -6.25 6.72 7.95
CA ILE A 44 -7.24 7.25 7.01
C ILE A 44 -8.58 7.54 7.68
N THR A 45 -8.60 7.64 8.99
CA THR A 45 -9.83 7.90 9.77
C THR A 45 -10.46 9.22 9.36
N ASP A 46 -9.65 10.24 9.15
CA ASP A 46 -10.04 11.53 8.60
C ASP A 46 -9.42 11.73 7.21
N LEU A 47 -10.26 11.64 6.18
CA LEU A 47 -9.81 11.78 4.79
C LEU A 47 -9.35 13.20 4.42
N THR A 48 -9.64 14.19 5.25
CA THR A 48 -9.15 15.57 5.09
C THR A 48 -7.78 15.78 5.73
N ASN A 49 -7.32 14.81 6.54
CA ASN A 49 -6.05 14.86 7.27
C ASN A 49 -5.48 13.45 7.46
N ILE A 50 -5.15 12.80 6.36
CA ILE A 50 -4.50 11.49 6.33
C ILE A 50 -3.09 11.61 6.90
N GLU A 51 -2.67 10.65 7.71
CA GLU A 51 -1.34 10.69 8.31
C GLU A 51 -0.54 9.41 8.08
N GLN A 52 0.72 9.56 7.68
CA GLN A 52 1.70 8.48 7.70
C GLN A 52 2.10 8.20 9.15
N VAL A 53 1.69 7.07 9.70
CA VAL A 53 1.84 6.75 11.13
C VAL A 53 2.99 5.80 11.43
N ALA A 54 3.36 4.95 10.47
CA ALA A 54 4.54 4.10 10.57
C ALA A 54 5.08 3.71 9.18
N THR A 55 6.37 3.35 9.14
CA THR A 55 7.02 2.75 7.97
C THR A 55 7.98 1.65 8.40
N TYR A 56 8.19 0.67 7.51
CA TYR A 56 9.28 -0.31 7.62
C TYR A 56 10.09 -0.30 6.33
N HIS A 57 11.41 -0.49 6.46
CA HIS A 57 12.30 -0.54 5.32
C HIS A 57 13.51 -1.44 5.61
N SER A 58 13.80 -2.38 4.71
CA SER A 58 14.97 -3.25 4.80
C SER A 58 15.43 -3.72 3.43
N ASN A 59 16.72 -3.59 3.14
CA ASN A 59 17.35 -4.17 1.96
C ASN A 59 18.08 -5.50 2.24
N LYS A 60 17.91 -6.08 3.43
CA LYS A 60 18.59 -7.30 3.88
C LYS A 60 17.64 -8.44 4.24
N ILE A 61 16.41 -8.13 4.63
CA ILE A 61 15.45 -9.14 5.05
C ILE A 61 15.03 -10.01 3.87
N SER A 62 15.11 -11.32 4.03
CA SER A 62 14.58 -12.24 3.03
C SER A 62 13.05 -12.26 3.03
N PRO A 63 12.39 -12.55 1.89
CA PRO A 63 10.93 -12.62 1.81
C PRO A 63 10.31 -13.59 2.82
N TYR A 64 10.99 -14.69 3.12
CA TYR A 64 10.53 -15.67 4.11
C TYR A 64 10.47 -15.08 5.53
N LYS A 65 11.56 -14.46 5.99
CA LYS A 65 11.60 -13.78 7.31
C LYS A 65 10.62 -12.62 7.35
N PHE A 66 10.53 -11.87 6.26
CA PHE A 66 9.65 -10.71 6.16
C PHE A 66 8.17 -11.09 6.31
N THR A 67 7.73 -12.27 5.83
CA THR A 67 6.34 -12.71 5.98
C THR A 67 5.90 -12.72 7.46
N ALA A 68 6.71 -13.30 8.35
CA ALA A 68 6.41 -13.32 9.79
C ALA A 68 6.41 -11.90 10.38
N LYS A 69 7.38 -11.09 10.00
CA LYS A 69 7.47 -9.69 10.44
C LYS A 69 6.29 -8.86 9.95
N LEU A 70 5.88 -9.03 8.70
CA LEU A 70 4.69 -8.36 8.16
C LEU A 70 3.43 -8.75 8.95
N HIS A 71 3.28 -10.04 9.26
CA HIS A 71 2.15 -10.50 10.08
C HIS A 71 2.13 -9.81 11.45
N GLU A 72 3.26 -9.74 12.15
CA GLU A 72 3.36 -9.02 13.44
C GLU A 72 2.97 -7.55 13.31
N ILE A 73 3.48 -6.86 12.29
CA ILE A 73 3.12 -5.47 12.00
C ILE A 73 1.61 -5.34 11.77
N LEU A 74 1.03 -6.18 10.91
CA LEU A 74 -0.41 -6.12 10.59
C LEU A 74 -1.28 -6.41 11.83
N GLN A 75 -0.89 -7.37 12.69
CA GLN A 75 -1.59 -7.64 13.94
C GLN A 75 -1.53 -6.45 14.90
N HIS A 76 -0.37 -5.82 15.04
CA HIS A 76 -0.20 -4.61 15.87
C HIS A 76 -1.15 -3.49 15.45
N TRP A 77 -1.39 -3.33 14.15
CA TRP A 77 -2.29 -2.31 13.59
C TRP A 77 -3.77 -2.74 13.50
N GLY A 78 -4.16 -3.84 14.16
CA GLY A 78 -5.54 -4.29 14.20
C GLY A 78 -6.00 -4.97 12.91
N SER A 79 -5.10 -5.62 12.20
CA SER A 79 -5.36 -6.37 10.96
C SER A 79 -6.01 -5.53 9.84
N PRO A 80 -5.41 -4.39 9.47
CA PRO A 80 -5.95 -3.48 8.45
C PRO A 80 -5.94 -4.12 7.06
N ALA A 81 -6.71 -3.56 6.14
CA ALA A 81 -6.61 -3.92 4.73
C ALA A 81 -5.19 -3.60 4.20
N VAL A 82 -4.61 -4.52 3.44
CA VAL A 82 -3.26 -4.41 2.91
C VAL A 82 -3.17 -4.77 1.43
N ALA A 83 -2.46 -3.95 0.67
CA ALA A 83 -2.04 -4.27 -0.69
C ALA A 83 -0.57 -4.69 -0.68
N ILE A 84 -0.29 -5.92 -1.10
CA ILE A 84 1.06 -6.47 -1.21
C ILE A 84 1.37 -6.65 -2.69
N GLU A 85 2.47 -6.06 -3.17
CA GLU A 85 2.95 -6.32 -4.52
C GLU A 85 3.41 -7.78 -4.63
N ARG A 86 2.80 -8.51 -5.60
CA ARG A 86 3.09 -9.94 -5.75
C ARG A 86 4.09 -10.25 -6.87
N ASN A 87 4.65 -9.25 -7.54
CA ASN A 87 5.66 -9.48 -8.56
C ASN A 87 6.89 -10.16 -7.94
N ASN A 88 7.58 -11.00 -8.73
CA ASN A 88 8.79 -11.70 -8.31
C ASN A 88 8.59 -12.45 -6.96
N CYS A 89 9.41 -12.16 -5.97
CA CYS A 89 9.36 -12.78 -4.64
C CYS A 89 8.12 -12.39 -3.81
N GLY A 90 7.41 -11.33 -4.18
CA GLY A 90 6.19 -10.91 -3.48
C GLY A 90 5.08 -11.95 -3.54
N ALA A 91 5.01 -12.78 -4.58
CA ALA A 91 4.05 -13.88 -4.66
C ALA A 91 4.21 -14.86 -3.48
N GLN A 92 5.44 -15.18 -3.10
CA GLN A 92 5.73 -16.06 -1.96
C GLN A 92 5.25 -15.44 -0.64
N VAL A 93 5.43 -14.13 -0.45
CA VAL A 93 4.96 -13.43 0.76
C VAL A 93 3.44 -13.45 0.84
N VAL A 94 2.75 -13.17 -0.26
CA VAL A 94 1.28 -13.23 -0.33
C VAL A 94 0.76 -14.63 -0.02
N ASP A 95 1.33 -15.66 -0.65
CA ASP A 95 0.89 -17.04 -0.44
C ASP A 95 1.17 -17.50 1.01
N ASN A 96 2.32 -17.13 1.57
CA ASN A 96 2.67 -17.48 2.95
C ASN A 96 1.82 -16.76 3.99
N ILE A 97 1.53 -15.46 3.81
CA ILE A 97 0.72 -14.73 4.79
C ILE A 97 -0.73 -15.25 4.83
N LEU A 98 -1.25 -15.70 3.70
CA LEU A 98 -2.55 -16.37 3.61
C LEU A 98 -2.53 -17.75 4.26
N ASN A 99 -1.60 -18.62 3.82
CA ASN A 99 -1.64 -20.04 4.14
C ASN A 99 -1.03 -20.38 5.51
N GLN A 100 0.00 -19.63 5.95
CA GLN A 100 0.66 -19.88 7.23
C GLN A 100 0.03 -19.08 8.37
N PHE A 101 -0.43 -17.86 8.10
CA PHE A 101 -0.95 -16.95 9.12
C PHE A 101 -2.46 -16.70 9.03
N GLY A 102 -3.13 -17.18 7.98
CA GLY A 102 -4.57 -17.02 7.79
C GLY A 102 -5.01 -15.56 7.60
N TYR A 103 -4.11 -14.69 7.16
CA TYR A 103 -4.44 -13.29 6.96
C TYR A 103 -5.20 -13.09 5.65
N THR A 104 -6.47 -12.72 5.74
CA THR A 104 -7.38 -12.65 4.58
C THR A 104 -7.74 -11.22 4.14
N ASN A 105 -7.38 -10.18 4.92
CA ASN A 105 -7.71 -8.79 4.59
C ASN A 105 -6.74 -8.20 3.55
N LEU A 106 -6.61 -8.91 2.41
CA LEU A 106 -5.74 -8.58 1.30
C LEU A 106 -6.54 -7.93 0.16
N VAL A 107 -6.07 -6.78 -0.29
CA VAL A 107 -6.64 -6.10 -1.45
C VAL A 107 -6.11 -6.73 -2.74
N ASN A 108 -7.05 -7.09 -3.62
CA ASN A 108 -6.77 -7.61 -4.94
C ASN A 108 -7.00 -6.49 -5.95
N PHE A 109 -5.95 -6.12 -6.67
CA PHE A 109 -6.06 -5.11 -7.71
C PHE A 109 -5.54 -5.65 -9.04
N ALA A 110 -6.46 -6.01 -9.91
CA ALA A 110 -6.18 -6.33 -11.30
C ALA A 110 -7.03 -5.40 -12.17
N PRO A 111 -6.43 -4.45 -12.91
CA PRO A 111 -7.20 -3.62 -13.82
C PRO A 111 -7.77 -4.50 -14.93
N SER A 112 -9.09 -4.62 -14.97
CA SER A 112 -9.81 -5.32 -16.02
C SER A 112 -9.72 -4.53 -17.32
N ASN A 113 -8.75 -4.84 -18.17
CA ASN A 113 -8.69 -4.36 -19.55
C ASN A 113 -9.06 -5.43 -20.58
N ASN A 114 -9.39 -6.63 -20.16
CA ASN A 114 -9.86 -7.67 -21.05
C ASN A 114 -11.32 -7.98 -20.80
N LYS A 115 -12.14 -7.89 -21.86
CA LYS A 115 -13.51 -8.41 -21.94
C LYS A 115 -13.60 -9.95 -21.73
N SER A 116 -12.51 -10.62 -21.41
CA SER A 116 -12.52 -12.00 -20.99
C SER A 116 -12.72 -12.02 -19.47
N THR A 117 -13.86 -12.44 -19.10
CA THR A 117 -14.54 -12.60 -17.82
C THR A 117 -13.84 -13.48 -16.76
N LYS A 118 -12.54 -13.55 -16.75
CA LYS A 118 -11.81 -14.12 -15.62
C LYS A 118 -11.19 -12.98 -14.82
N TYR A 119 -11.86 -12.59 -13.74
CA TYR A 119 -11.23 -11.86 -12.66
C TYR A 119 -9.95 -12.62 -12.29
N ASP A 120 -8.82 -11.92 -12.24
CA ASP A 120 -7.64 -12.50 -11.62
C ASP A 120 -7.95 -12.59 -10.12
N THR A 121 -8.38 -13.78 -9.68
CA THR A 121 -8.78 -14.05 -8.30
C THR A 121 -7.57 -14.24 -7.38
N ARG A 122 -6.36 -14.03 -7.90
CA ARG A 122 -5.14 -14.15 -7.09
C ARG A 122 -5.03 -12.98 -6.13
N ASN A 123 -4.78 -13.29 -4.87
CA ASN A 123 -4.56 -12.30 -3.84
C ASN A 123 -3.30 -11.45 -4.10
N GLY A 124 -3.34 -10.18 -3.65
CA GLY A 124 -2.26 -9.23 -3.84
C GLY A 124 -2.37 -8.42 -5.15
N VAL A 125 -1.43 -7.51 -5.34
CA VAL A 125 -1.42 -6.55 -6.45
C VAL A 125 -0.33 -6.91 -7.44
N VAL A 126 -0.65 -6.90 -8.74
CA VAL A 126 0.35 -7.10 -9.79
C VAL A 126 0.71 -5.76 -10.43
N ALA A 127 1.98 -5.38 -10.32
CA ALA A 127 2.51 -4.16 -10.91
C ALA A 127 2.74 -4.33 -12.42
N HIS A 128 1.68 -4.15 -13.21
CA HIS A 128 1.78 -3.95 -14.65
C HIS A 128 1.87 -2.47 -15.00
N THR A 129 2.26 -2.15 -16.22
CA THR A 129 2.32 -0.77 -16.72
C THR A 129 1.01 0.00 -16.44
N ASN A 130 -0.14 -0.61 -16.72
CA ASN A 130 -1.45 0.01 -16.49
C ASN A 130 -1.80 0.14 -15.01
N THR A 131 -1.47 -0.86 -14.18
CA THR A 131 -1.69 -0.82 -12.73
C THR A 131 -0.83 0.26 -12.09
N LYS A 132 0.46 0.28 -12.46
CA LYS A 132 1.40 1.31 -11.99
C LYS A 132 0.95 2.70 -12.42
N TYR A 133 0.51 2.89 -13.67
CA TYR A 133 -0.03 4.17 -14.13
C TYR A 133 -1.23 4.63 -13.31
N LYS A 134 -2.22 3.77 -13.11
CA LYS A 134 -3.41 4.09 -12.27
C LYS A 134 -3.02 4.43 -10.84
N GLY A 135 -2.15 3.62 -10.23
CA GLY A 135 -1.65 3.87 -8.87
C GLY A 135 -0.91 5.20 -8.75
N VAL A 136 -0.07 5.55 -9.73
CA VAL A 136 0.61 6.85 -9.76
C VAL A 136 -0.38 8.02 -9.93
N MET A 137 -1.40 7.88 -10.78
CA MET A 137 -2.42 8.92 -10.93
C MET A 137 -3.23 9.11 -9.64
N ASN A 138 -3.61 8.02 -8.97
CA ASN A 138 -4.25 8.05 -7.67
C ASN A 138 -3.35 8.71 -6.61
N MET A 139 -2.09 8.31 -6.52
CA MET A 139 -1.12 8.93 -5.61
C MET A 139 -0.98 10.44 -5.86
N ARG A 140 -0.88 10.87 -7.12
CA ARG A 140 -0.82 12.29 -7.47
C ARG A 140 -2.09 13.05 -7.05
N TYR A 141 -3.24 12.42 -7.15
CA TYR A 141 -4.50 13.02 -6.69
C TYR A 141 -4.46 13.28 -5.18
N TRP A 142 -4.14 12.27 -4.37
CA TRP A 142 -4.11 12.41 -2.91
C TRP A 142 -2.98 13.30 -2.41
N VAL A 143 -1.77 13.16 -2.97
CA VAL A 143 -0.57 13.89 -2.51
C VAL A 143 -0.54 15.32 -3.03
N ASN A 144 -0.81 15.54 -4.34
CA ASN A 144 -0.57 16.83 -4.96
C ASN A 144 -1.84 17.67 -5.14
N GLN A 145 -2.97 17.04 -5.51
CA GLN A 145 -4.21 17.80 -5.79
C GLN A 145 -4.98 18.08 -4.51
N LEU A 146 -5.28 17.05 -3.71
CA LEU A 146 -5.95 17.23 -2.43
C LEU A 146 -5.00 17.77 -1.36
N ASN A 147 -3.72 17.37 -1.41
CA ASN A 147 -2.69 17.76 -0.45
C ASN A 147 -3.10 17.52 1.02
N VAL A 148 -3.72 16.38 1.28
CA VAL A 148 -4.29 16.01 2.58
C VAL A 148 -3.44 15.02 3.35
N ILE A 149 -2.29 14.58 2.80
CA ILE A 149 -1.43 13.58 3.42
C ILE A 149 -0.29 14.27 4.17
N ARG A 150 -0.23 14.03 5.47
CA ARG A 150 0.90 14.41 6.32
C ARG A 150 1.94 13.30 6.33
N PHE A 151 3.09 13.56 5.75
CA PHE A 151 4.25 12.67 5.78
C PHE A 151 5.11 12.95 7.01
N ASN A 152 5.48 11.90 7.72
CA ASN A 152 6.39 11.95 8.87
C ASN A 152 7.79 11.39 8.52
N ASP A 153 7.90 10.54 7.50
CA ASP A 153 9.17 9.97 7.03
C ASP A 153 9.83 10.86 5.98
N VAL A 154 10.97 11.46 6.35
CA VAL A 154 11.78 12.28 5.43
C VAL A 154 12.31 11.49 4.24
N HIS A 155 12.55 10.19 4.39
CA HIS A 155 13.02 9.32 3.31
C HIS A 155 11.93 9.12 2.26
N THR A 156 10.69 8.88 2.67
CA THR A 156 9.53 8.84 1.76
C THR A 156 9.38 10.16 0.98
N ILE A 157 9.54 11.31 1.66
CA ILE A 157 9.49 12.63 1.00
C ILE A 157 10.61 12.77 -0.05
N ASN A 158 11.83 12.31 0.27
CA ASN A 158 12.96 12.39 -0.66
C ASN A 158 12.79 11.49 -1.87
N GLU A 159 12.28 10.26 -1.70
CA GLU A 159 11.96 9.38 -2.80
C GLU A 159 10.83 9.96 -3.69
N LEU A 160 9.79 10.55 -3.10
CA LEU A 160 8.72 11.26 -3.85
C LEU A 160 9.28 12.40 -4.72
N LYS A 161 10.26 13.17 -4.23
CA LYS A 161 10.91 14.25 -4.99
C LYS A 161 11.76 13.71 -6.15
N SER A 162 12.31 12.51 -6.04
CA SER A 162 13.10 11.86 -7.08
C SER A 162 12.29 11.00 -8.05
N PHE A 163 11.01 10.77 -7.77
CA PHE A 163 10.13 9.93 -8.58
C PHE A 163 9.61 10.69 -9.80
N VAL A 164 10.01 10.26 -10.99
CA VAL A 164 9.80 11.01 -12.24
C VAL A 164 9.16 10.15 -13.33
N ARG A 165 8.53 10.83 -14.29
CA ARG A 165 8.06 10.21 -15.52
C ARG A 165 9.15 10.27 -16.59
N TYR A 166 9.50 9.13 -17.14
CA TYR A 166 10.45 9.03 -18.26
C TYR A 166 9.76 9.24 -19.62
N PRO A 167 10.54 9.56 -20.69
CA PRO A 167 9.98 9.79 -22.04
C PRO A 167 9.20 8.59 -22.60
N ASN A 168 9.57 7.37 -22.21
CA ASN A 168 8.87 6.14 -22.59
C ASN A 168 7.55 5.92 -21.83
N GLY A 169 7.14 6.88 -20.98
CA GLY A 169 5.91 6.84 -20.21
C GLY A 169 5.99 6.10 -18.87
N THR A 170 7.13 5.47 -18.54
CA THR A 170 7.32 4.78 -17.25
C THR A 170 7.57 5.78 -16.12
N TRP A 171 7.22 5.38 -14.90
CA TRP A 171 7.48 6.12 -13.67
C TRP A 171 8.47 5.33 -12.82
N ALA A 172 9.52 5.98 -12.36
CA ALA A 172 10.53 5.39 -11.49
C ALA A 172 11.38 6.50 -10.83
N ALA A 173 12.24 6.11 -9.88
CA ALA A 173 13.26 7.00 -9.34
C ALA A 173 14.20 7.52 -10.43
N LYS A 174 14.77 8.69 -10.25
CA LYS A 174 15.78 9.26 -11.14
C LYS A 174 17.00 8.34 -11.23
N ARG A 175 17.54 8.19 -12.44
CA ARG A 175 18.76 7.42 -12.72
C ARG A 175 20.00 8.27 -12.45
N ASP A 176 20.14 8.74 -11.21
CA ASP A 176 21.28 9.58 -10.78
C ASP A 176 22.27 8.84 -9.85
N GLY A 177 22.15 7.50 -9.82
CA GLY A 177 23.11 6.64 -9.14
C GLY A 177 22.81 6.36 -7.66
N GLY A 178 21.66 6.77 -7.12
CA GLY A 178 21.36 6.51 -5.72
C GLY A 178 19.89 6.67 -5.32
N SER A 179 19.04 7.09 -6.26
CA SER A 179 17.61 7.26 -5.97
C SER A 179 16.88 5.93 -6.03
N LEU A 180 16.08 5.64 -5.01
CA LEU A 180 15.20 4.47 -4.88
C LEU A 180 13.73 4.90 -4.99
N ASP A 181 12.84 3.96 -5.23
CA ASP A 181 11.39 4.19 -5.26
C ASP A 181 10.57 3.17 -4.43
N ASP A 182 11.24 2.38 -3.59
CA ASP A 182 10.60 1.32 -2.79
C ASP A 182 9.53 1.88 -1.84
N ARG A 183 9.83 3.00 -1.15
CA ARG A 183 8.87 3.69 -0.28
C ARG A 183 7.73 4.35 -1.05
N VAL A 184 8.01 4.85 -2.25
CA VAL A 184 6.99 5.43 -3.14
C VAL A 184 6.07 4.34 -3.67
N MET A 185 6.61 3.17 -4.02
CA MET A 185 5.82 2.04 -4.48
C MET A 185 4.91 1.51 -3.36
N SER A 186 5.45 1.29 -2.17
CA SER A 186 4.64 0.88 -1.02
C SER A 186 3.57 1.92 -0.63
N LEU A 187 3.89 3.23 -0.72
CA LEU A 187 2.90 4.30 -0.54
C LEU A 187 1.79 4.24 -1.59
N MET A 188 2.14 4.04 -2.84
CA MET A 188 1.18 3.90 -3.94
C MET A 188 0.20 2.75 -3.67
N TRP A 189 0.68 1.61 -3.15
CA TRP A 189 -0.16 0.49 -2.77
C TRP A 189 -1.07 0.81 -1.58
N ALA A 190 -0.58 1.51 -0.56
CA ALA A 190 -1.41 1.97 0.57
C ALA A 190 -2.55 2.89 0.11
N LEU A 191 -2.30 3.75 -0.87
CA LEU A 191 -3.31 4.65 -1.44
C LEU A 191 -4.32 3.92 -2.35
N ILE A 192 -3.97 2.80 -2.94
CA ILE A 192 -4.93 1.92 -3.62
C ILE A 192 -5.89 1.27 -2.61
N VAL A 193 -5.37 0.83 -1.46
CA VAL A 193 -6.23 0.34 -0.36
C VAL A 193 -7.18 1.43 0.11
N LEU A 194 -6.70 2.65 0.27
CA LEU A 194 -7.52 3.81 0.63
C LEU A 194 -8.67 4.02 -0.36
N GLU A 195 -8.37 4.02 -1.66
CA GLU A 195 -9.38 4.22 -2.71
C GLU A 195 -10.46 3.13 -2.65
N ASN A 196 -10.08 1.87 -2.50
CA ASN A 196 -11.03 0.77 -2.35
C ASN A 196 -11.91 0.94 -1.11
N THR A 197 -11.31 1.27 0.03
CA THR A 197 -12.04 1.49 1.30
C THR A 197 -13.04 2.64 1.18
N VAL A 198 -12.68 3.73 0.53
CA VAL A 198 -13.58 4.88 0.30
C VAL A 198 -14.73 4.48 -0.62
N THR A 199 -14.44 3.73 -1.68
CA THR A 199 -15.43 3.27 -2.64
C THR A 199 -16.44 2.31 -1.97
N GLU A 200 -15.97 1.35 -1.20
CA GLU A 200 -16.84 0.41 -0.47
C GLU A 200 -17.78 1.15 0.50
N ARG A 201 -17.27 2.09 1.29
CA ARG A 201 -18.10 2.92 2.19
C ARG A 201 -19.13 3.76 1.45
N TYR A 202 -18.78 4.29 0.27
CA TYR A 202 -19.73 5.05 -0.53
C TYR A 202 -20.91 4.17 -0.97
N TYR A 203 -20.64 2.94 -1.39
CA TYR A 203 -21.69 2.00 -1.78
C TYR A 203 -22.56 1.58 -0.58
N GLU A 204 -21.98 1.29 0.57
CA GLU A 204 -22.72 0.95 1.78
C GLU A 204 -23.70 2.08 2.18
N ILE A 205 -23.26 3.35 2.12
CA ILE A 205 -24.10 4.52 2.43
C ILE A 205 -25.22 4.66 1.41
N THR A 206 -24.94 4.49 0.12
CA THR A 206 -25.95 4.67 -0.94
C THR A 206 -26.98 3.55 -0.95
N GLU A 207 -26.58 2.30 -0.73
CA GLU A 207 -27.51 1.17 -0.59
C GLU A 207 -28.42 1.33 0.65
N TYR A 208 -27.88 1.84 1.76
CA TYR A 208 -28.67 2.10 2.96
C TYR A 208 -29.72 3.20 2.72
N ASP A 209 -29.35 4.27 2.03
CA ASP A 209 -30.26 5.40 1.75
C ASP A 209 -31.37 5.01 0.75
N ASP A 210 -31.07 4.20 -0.27
CA ASP A 210 -32.04 3.69 -1.23
C ASP A 210 -33.07 2.74 -0.58
N ASN A 211 -32.68 1.98 0.44
CA ASN A 211 -33.59 1.11 1.19
C ASN A 211 -34.49 1.88 2.18
N GLN A 212 -34.17 3.13 2.50
CA GLN A 212 -34.94 3.99 3.41
C GLN A 212 -35.86 4.99 2.70
N ARG A 213 -35.80 5.11 1.37
CA ARG A 213 -36.72 5.96 0.62
C ARG A 213 -38.11 5.36 0.66
N PRO A 214 -39.13 6.05 1.23
CA PRO A 214 -40.50 5.59 1.10
C PRO A 214 -40.87 5.55 -0.38
N LEU A 215 -41.42 4.44 -0.82
CA LEU A 215 -42.00 4.33 -2.16
C LEU A 215 -42.96 5.50 -2.35
N ALA A 216 -42.59 6.43 -3.23
CA ALA A 216 -43.49 7.47 -3.63
C ALA A 216 -44.69 6.83 -4.35
N LEU A 217 -45.84 6.86 -3.73
CA LEU A 217 -47.15 6.51 -4.30
C LEU A 217 -47.59 7.55 -5.31
#